data_5f901385059cb5cbd49204d0d04242ed
#
_entry.id   5f901385059cb5cbd49204d0d04242ed
#
_cell.length_a   1.000
_cell.length_b   1.000
_cell.length_c   1.000
_cell.angle_alpha   90.00
_cell.angle_beta   90.00
_cell.angle_gamma   90.00
#
_symmetry.space_group_name_H-M   'P 1'
#
loop_
_entity.id
_entity.type
_entity.pdbx_description
1 polymer ?
#
loop_
_entity_poly.entity_id
_entity_poly.type
_entity_poly.pdbx_seq_one_letter_code
_entity_poly.pdbx_strand_id
1 'polypeptide(L)'
;ALDRLLSPAQFRDYGPNGLQVQGRSGVAHLVTGVTASLALIEAAVAAGADALLVHHGLFWRGQDGRITGWMHQRIKALITHDINLLAYHLPLDAHISLGNNAQWGGRLGLVADARFGDQDLGFIGAAPEDCSLSSLVQNAEQVMGRKLTVVPGDGRAIRRVAWCSGGAHGYFESAIAAGADVFLTGEISEPQAHYARETGVAFVACGHHASERY
;
A
#
# COMPACT_ATOMS: atom_id res chain seq x y z
N ALA A 1 15.24 14.71 -5.26
CA ALA A 1 15.81 13.52 -4.60
C ALA A 1 14.86 12.32 -4.76
N LEU A 2 13.59 12.42 -4.33
CA LEU A 2 12.61 11.33 -4.34
C LEU A 2 12.31 10.81 -5.76
N ASP A 3 12.16 11.66 -6.77
CA ASP A 3 11.94 11.24 -8.15
C ASP A 3 13.09 10.38 -8.70
N ARG A 4 14.31 10.70 -8.30
CA ARG A 4 15.49 9.90 -8.70
C ARG A 4 15.50 8.54 -7.98
N LEU A 5 15.04 8.49 -6.75
CA LEU A 5 14.99 7.28 -5.94
C LEU A 5 13.87 6.34 -6.40
N LEU A 6 12.68 6.90 -6.64
CA LEU A 6 11.45 6.15 -6.88
C LEU A 6 11.11 5.98 -8.37
N SER A 7 11.78 6.73 -9.26
CA SER A 7 11.61 6.66 -10.72
C SER A 7 10.14 6.68 -11.18
N PRO A 8 9.32 7.66 -10.79
CA PRO A 8 7.88 7.66 -11.02
C PRO A 8 7.47 7.60 -12.50
N ALA A 9 8.34 8.06 -13.41
CA ALA A 9 8.08 8.01 -14.84
C ALA A 9 8.01 6.57 -15.41
N GLN A 10 8.44 5.56 -14.67
CA GLN A 10 8.35 4.16 -15.08
C GLN A 10 6.95 3.56 -14.81
N PHE A 11 6.10 4.27 -14.08
CA PHE A 11 4.81 3.75 -13.65
C PHE A 11 3.63 4.46 -14.33
N ARG A 12 2.65 3.65 -14.75
CA ARG A 12 1.34 4.13 -15.18
C ARG A 12 0.44 4.24 -13.95
N ASP A 13 0.54 5.35 -13.24
CA ASP A 13 -0.15 5.54 -11.98
C ASP A 13 -1.57 6.12 -12.14
N TYR A 14 -2.35 6.02 -11.08
CA TYR A 14 -3.73 6.54 -10.98
C TYR A 14 -3.80 8.02 -10.64
N GLY A 15 -2.69 8.61 -10.23
CA GLY A 15 -2.55 10.03 -9.90
C GLY A 15 -1.13 10.54 -10.12
N PRO A 16 -0.90 11.86 -10.04
CA PRO A 16 0.42 12.44 -10.21
C PRO A 16 1.32 12.13 -9.01
N ASN A 17 2.50 11.57 -9.29
CA ASN A 17 3.56 11.42 -8.30
C ASN A 17 4.41 12.69 -8.19
N GLY A 18 4.96 12.97 -7.02
CA GLY A 18 5.79 14.13 -6.74
C GLY A 18 5.05 15.25 -6.02
N LEU A 19 5.44 16.50 -6.26
CA LEU A 19 4.84 17.68 -5.64
C LEU A 19 3.43 17.92 -6.20
N GLN A 20 2.42 17.82 -5.34
CA GLN A 20 1.01 18.03 -5.70
C GLN A 20 0.47 19.39 -5.30
N VAL A 21 0.89 19.93 -4.16
CA VAL A 21 0.55 21.28 -3.71
C VAL A 21 1.85 21.95 -3.30
N GLN A 22 2.15 23.10 -3.91
CA GLN A 22 3.35 23.87 -3.63
C GLN A 22 3.13 24.74 -2.39
N GLY A 23 4.06 24.68 -1.47
CA GLY A 23 4.20 25.57 -0.32
C GLY A 23 5.54 26.33 -0.38
N ARG A 24 6.17 26.52 0.80
CA ARG A 24 7.43 27.27 0.95
C ARG A 24 8.60 26.62 0.20
N SER A 25 9.58 27.42 -0.17
CA SER A 25 10.75 26.98 -0.95
C SER A 25 11.76 26.15 -0.15
N GLY A 26 11.85 26.37 1.15
CA GLY A 26 12.76 25.63 2.05
C GLY A 26 11.99 24.58 2.85
N VAL A 27 12.52 23.36 2.91
CA VAL A 27 11.96 22.27 3.72
C VAL A 27 13.00 21.82 4.72
N ALA A 28 12.75 22.10 5.99
CA ALA A 28 13.56 21.64 7.14
C ALA A 28 12.80 20.59 7.96
N HIS A 29 11.47 20.68 8.02
CA HIS A 29 10.63 19.76 8.79
C HIS A 29 9.65 19.02 7.84
N LEU A 30 9.88 17.73 7.67
CA LEU A 30 9.06 16.82 6.88
C LEU A 30 8.22 15.95 7.82
N VAL A 31 6.91 15.94 7.60
CA VAL A 31 5.98 14.97 8.22
C VAL A 31 5.60 13.93 7.18
N THR A 32 5.47 12.68 7.58
CA THR A 32 5.04 11.58 6.70
C THR A 32 3.72 10.99 7.16
N GLY A 33 2.97 10.43 6.22
CA GLY A 33 1.72 9.72 6.49
C GLY A 33 1.26 8.90 5.28
N VAL A 34 0.21 8.12 5.47
CA VAL A 34 -0.31 7.27 4.38
C VAL A 34 -1.21 8.08 3.43
N THR A 35 -2.21 8.76 3.95
CA THR A 35 -3.24 9.43 3.14
C THR A 35 -3.36 10.90 3.51
N ALA A 36 -3.38 11.79 2.52
CA ALA A 36 -3.58 13.23 2.68
C ALA A 36 -5.01 13.57 3.15
N SER A 37 -5.41 13.04 4.31
CA SER A 37 -6.68 13.39 4.97
C SER A 37 -6.59 14.77 5.62
N LEU A 38 -7.73 15.41 5.88
CA LEU A 38 -7.74 16.69 6.60
C LEU A 38 -7.09 16.56 7.98
N ALA A 39 -7.38 15.46 8.70
CA ALA A 39 -6.82 15.22 10.02
C ALA A 39 -5.28 15.11 10.00
N LEU A 40 -4.69 14.44 8.98
CA LEU A 40 -3.23 14.38 8.83
C LEU A 40 -2.64 15.75 8.48
N ILE A 41 -3.30 16.52 7.62
CA ILE A 41 -2.86 17.85 7.25
C ILE A 41 -2.90 18.77 8.48
N GLU A 42 -3.96 18.76 9.27
CA GLU A 42 -4.07 19.52 10.52
C GLU A 42 -3.01 19.13 11.54
N ALA A 43 -2.72 17.83 11.67
CA ALA A 43 -1.63 17.33 12.52
C ALA A 43 -0.26 17.82 12.01
N ALA A 44 -0.02 17.86 10.71
CA ALA A 44 1.21 18.40 10.12
C ALA A 44 1.35 19.92 10.37
N VAL A 45 0.22 20.67 10.26
CA VAL A 45 0.18 22.09 10.64
C VAL A 45 0.54 22.28 12.10
N ALA A 46 -0.08 21.51 13.01
CA ALA A 46 0.20 21.59 14.45
C ALA A 46 1.65 21.22 14.80
N ALA A 47 2.26 20.31 14.03
CA ALA A 47 3.67 19.97 14.16
C ALA A 47 4.63 20.99 13.55
N GLY A 48 4.14 22.04 12.87
CA GLY A 48 4.96 23.04 12.19
C GLY A 48 5.71 22.49 10.97
N ALA A 49 5.09 21.58 10.23
CA ALA A 49 5.70 20.98 9.05
C ALA A 49 5.87 21.97 7.91
N ASP A 50 6.98 21.87 7.17
CA ASP A 50 7.20 22.57 5.90
C ASP A 50 6.71 21.74 4.70
N ALA A 51 6.69 20.43 4.87
CA ALA A 51 6.22 19.49 3.87
C ALA A 51 5.55 18.26 4.49
N LEU A 52 4.56 17.73 3.76
CA LEU A 52 3.88 16.49 4.06
C LEU A 52 4.12 15.53 2.90
N LEU A 53 4.72 14.38 3.20
CA LEU A 53 4.92 13.28 2.25
C LEU A 53 3.92 12.17 2.53
N VAL A 54 3.15 11.80 1.53
CA VAL A 54 2.12 10.77 1.63
C VAL A 54 2.22 9.74 0.52
N HIS A 55 1.58 8.60 0.74
CA HIS A 55 1.33 7.60 -0.29
C HIS A 55 0.10 7.96 -1.12
N HIS A 56 -1.02 8.22 -0.49
CA HIS A 56 -2.25 8.67 -1.15
C HIS A 56 -2.38 10.18 -1.12
N GLY A 57 -2.15 10.80 -2.29
CA GLY A 57 -2.31 12.24 -2.47
C GLY A 57 -3.75 12.69 -2.65
N LEU A 58 -3.91 13.86 -3.25
CA LEU A 58 -5.23 14.50 -3.42
C LEU A 58 -5.84 14.28 -4.80
N PHE A 59 -5.03 14.02 -5.82
CA PHE A 59 -5.49 14.05 -7.21
C PHE A 59 -5.45 12.66 -7.82
N TRP A 60 -6.61 12.19 -8.32
CA TRP A 60 -6.78 10.87 -8.89
C TRP A 60 -7.40 10.94 -10.27
N ARG A 61 -7.02 10.02 -11.16
CA ARG A 61 -7.59 9.92 -12.51
C ARG A 61 -9.10 9.70 -12.44
N GLY A 62 -9.86 10.49 -13.22
CA GLY A 62 -11.31 10.41 -13.26
C GLY A 62 -12.03 11.14 -12.11
N GLN A 63 -11.29 11.75 -11.19
CA GLN A 63 -11.86 12.59 -10.14
C GLN A 63 -12.35 13.93 -10.72
N ASP A 64 -13.42 14.46 -10.15
CA ASP A 64 -13.87 15.83 -10.42
C ASP A 64 -12.77 16.83 -10.00
N GLY A 65 -12.27 17.60 -10.95
CA GLY A 65 -11.18 18.58 -10.71
C GLY A 65 -11.60 19.84 -9.95
N ARG A 66 -12.89 19.98 -9.57
CA ARG A 66 -13.37 21.15 -8.82
C ARG A 66 -12.89 21.14 -7.38
N ILE A 67 -12.36 22.28 -6.93
CA ILE A 67 -11.87 22.44 -5.56
C ILE A 67 -13.03 22.97 -4.69
N THR A 68 -13.91 22.07 -4.29
CA THR A 68 -15.10 22.36 -3.45
C THR A 68 -15.20 21.38 -2.30
N GLY A 69 -16.06 21.65 -1.32
CA GLY A 69 -16.33 20.75 -0.20
C GLY A 69 -15.08 20.32 0.57
N TRP A 70 -14.93 19.03 0.78
CA TRP A 70 -13.80 18.45 1.51
C TRP A 70 -12.44 18.67 0.82
N MET A 71 -12.40 18.68 -0.51
CA MET A 71 -11.17 18.96 -1.26
C MET A 71 -10.71 20.42 -1.03
N HIS A 72 -11.64 21.37 -1.02
CA HIS A 72 -11.33 22.77 -0.69
C HIS A 72 -10.73 22.91 0.71
N GLN A 73 -11.27 22.18 1.72
CA GLN A 73 -10.75 22.25 3.08
C GLN A 73 -9.29 21.78 3.16
N ARG A 74 -8.96 20.67 2.52
CA ARG A 74 -7.60 20.10 2.48
C ARG A 74 -6.62 21.05 1.78
N ILE A 75 -6.95 21.51 0.59
CA ILE A 75 -6.09 22.39 -0.20
C ILE A 75 -5.93 23.74 0.50
N LYS A 76 -7.02 24.31 1.06
CA LYS A 76 -6.98 25.55 1.82
C LYS A 76 -6.01 25.44 3.02
N ALA A 77 -6.07 24.36 3.78
CA ALA A 77 -5.17 24.15 4.92
C ALA A 77 -3.70 24.14 4.49
N LEU A 78 -3.37 23.38 3.42
CA LEU A 78 -2.01 23.33 2.89
C LEU A 78 -1.50 24.71 2.42
N ILE A 79 -2.30 25.43 1.63
CA ILE A 79 -1.91 26.73 1.07
C ILE A 79 -1.81 27.79 2.18
N THR A 80 -2.77 27.82 3.11
CA THR A 80 -2.77 28.82 4.21
C THR A 80 -1.54 28.70 5.09
N HIS A 81 -0.99 27.49 5.26
CA HIS A 81 0.17 27.24 6.11
C HIS A 81 1.49 27.02 5.34
N ASP A 82 1.47 27.31 4.01
CA ASP A 82 2.66 27.15 3.14
C ASP A 82 3.29 25.75 3.19
N ILE A 83 2.49 24.69 3.33
CA ILE A 83 2.96 23.31 3.41
C ILE A 83 2.99 22.68 2.02
N ASN A 84 4.15 22.16 1.64
CA ASN A 84 4.28 21.35 0.43
C ASN A 84 3.61 19.99 0.63
N LEU A 85 2.77 19.54 -0.30
CA LEU A 85 2.27 18.17 -0.35
C LEU A 85 2.98 17.40 -1.45
N LEU A 86 3.67 16.33 -1.07
CA LEU A 86 4.28 15.37 -1.99
C LEU A 86 3.55 14.02 -1.84
N ALA A 87 3.29 13.36 -2.96
CA ALA A 87 2.70 12.02 -2.96
C ALA A 87 3.50 11.10 -3.88
N TYR A 88 3.74 9.86 -3.42
CA TYR A 88 4.30 8.79 -4.24
C TYR A 88 3.50 7.51 -3.99
N HIS A 89 2.80 7.04 -5.02
CA HIS A 89 1.87 5.90 -4.96
C HIS A 89 2.56 4.63 -5.47
N LEU A 90 2.26 4.13 -6.68
CA LEU A 90 2.83 2.89 -7.19
C LEU A 90 4.36 2.82 -7.17
N PRO A 91 5.11 3.93 -7.42
CA PRO A 91 6.57 3.89 -7.29
C PRO A 91 7.06 3.51 -5.87
N LEU A 92 6.32 3.93 -4.84
CA LEU A 92 6.62 3.56 -3.47
C LEU A 92 6.25 2.10 -3.17
N ASP A 93 5.11 1.61 -3.69
CA ASP A 93 4.74 0.19 -3.55
C ASP A 93 5.77 -0.75 -4.18
N ALA A 94 6.29 -0.38 -5.35
CA ALA A 94 7.18 -1.20 -6.14
C ALA A 94 8.63 -1.21 -5.68
N HIS A 95 9.07 -0.20 -4.88
CA HIS A 95 10.47 -0.06 -4.51
C HIS A 95 10.98 -1.25 -3.70
N ILE A 96 12.08 -1.88 -4.18
CA ILE A 96 12.54 -3.20 -3.72
C ILE A 96 13.03 -3.27 -2.26
N SER A 97 13.35 -2.14 -1.65
CA SER A 97 13.86 -2.09 -0.28
C SER A 97 13.12 -1.11 0.62
N LEU A 98 12.69 0.04 0.10
CA LEU A 98 12.04 1.10 0.88
C LEU A 98 10.52 1.13 0.71
N GLY A 99 10.01 0.35 -0.23
CA GLY A 99 8.60 0.37 -0.60
C GLY A 99 7.69 -0.37 0.38
N ASN A 100 6.39 -0.06 0.31
CA ASN A 100 5.37 -0.66 1.17
C ASN A 100 5.45 -2.18 1.16
N ASN A 101 5.52 -2.80 -0.03
CA ASN A 101 5.57 -4.25 -0.15
C ASN A 101 6.84 -4.87 0.44
N ALA A 102 8.00 -4.24 0.21
CA ALA A 102 9.27 -4.72 0.75
C ALA A 102 9.30 -4.63 2.28
N GLN A 103 8.89 -3.48 2.83
CA GLN A 103 8.87 -3.24 4.27
C GLN A 103 7.83 -4.09 4.99
N TRP A 104 6.63 -4.21 4.42
CA TRP A 104 5.59 -5.05 4.98
C TRP A 104 5.97 -6.54 4.95
N GLY A 105 6.46 -7.04 3.79
CA GLY A 105 6.98 -8.40 3.68
C GLY A 105 8.09 -8.70 4.69
N GLY A 106 9.07 -7.79 4.84
CA GLY A 106 10.15 -7.92 5.81
C GLY A 106 9.66 -8.03 7.26
N ARG A 107 8.62 -7.28 7.64
CA ARG A 107 8.01 -7.38 8.98
C ARG A 107 7.28 -8.70 9.21
N LEU A 108 6.76 -9.31 8.15
CA LEU A 108 6.14 -10.63 8.20
C LEU A 108 7.17 -11.78 8.15
N GLY A 109 8.47 -11.46 8.00
CA GLY A 109 9.53 -12.45 7.81
C GLY A 109 9.55 -13.05 6.41
N LEU A 110 8.96 -12.37 5.42
CA LEU A 110 8.90 -12.81 4.02
C LEU A 110 10.01 -12.16 3.19
N VAL A 111 10.61 -12.95 2.32
CA VAL A 111 11.61 -12.49 1.35
C VAL A 111 11.11 -12.84 -0.04
N ALA A 112 10.95 -11.82 -0.89
CA ALA A 112 10.53 -12.03 -2.27
C ALA A 112 11.67 -12.59 -3.12
N ASP A 113 11.36 -13.60 -3.92
CA ASP A 113 12.26 -14.17 -4.95
C ASP A 113 11.73 -13.93 -6.37
N ALA A 114 10.47 -13.48 -6.51
CA ALA A 114 9.87 -13.09 -7.78
C ALA A 114 8.81 -11.99 -7.59
N ARG A 115 8.30 -11.50 -8.71
CA ARG A 115 7.27 -10.47 -8.81
C ARG A 115 6.14 -10.96 -9.71
N PHE A 116 4.93 -10.38 -9.55
CA PHE A 116 3.77 -10.71 -10.36
C PHE A 116 2.79 -9.53 -10.48
N GLY A 117 1.78 -9.69 -11.34
CA GLY A 117 0.72 -8.72 -11.56
C GLY A 117 1.13 -7.57 -12.48
N ASP A 118 0.23 -6.59 -12.67
CA ASP A 118 0.52 -5.43 -13.53
C ASP A 118 1.71 -4.63 -12.96
N GLN A 119 2.61 -4.24 -13.85
CA GLN A 119 3.82 -3.48 -13.53
C GLN A 119 4.71 -4.13 -12.44
N ASP A 120 4.60 -5.46 -12.26
CA ASP A 120 5.37 -6.21 -11.27
C ASP A 120 5.19 -5.68 -9.82
N LEU A 121 3.97 -5.23 -9.49
CA LEU A 121 3.69 -4.66 -8.18
C LEU A 121 3.54 -5.72 -7.08
N GLY A 122 3.08 -6.93 -7.41
CA GLY A 122 2.97 -8.04 -6.48
C GLY A 122 4.32 -8.68 -6.17
N PHE A 123 4.51 -9.09 -4.94
CA PHE A 123 5.68 -9.79 -4.43
C PHE A 123 5.32 -11.23 -4.12
N ILE A 124 6.20 -12.18 -4.41
CA ILE A 124 6.02 -13.59 -4.05
C ILE A 124 7.35 -14.18 -3.62
N GLY A 125 7.32 -15.08 -2.63
CA GLY A 125 8.50 -15.74 -2.12
C GLY A 125 8.17 -17.03 -1.37
N ALA A 126 9.22 -17.74 -0.94
CA ALA A 126 9.09 -18.94 -0.12
C ALA A 126 8.48 -18.58 1.25
N ALA A 127 7.60 -19.44 1.74
CA ALA A 127 7.11 -19.37 3.10
C ALA A 127 8.22 -19.71 4.11
N PRO A 128 8.16 -19.21 5.35
CA PRO A 128 8.99 -19.71 6.44
C PRO A 128 8.84 -21.25 6.62
N GLU A 129 9.84 -21.89 7.22
CA GLU A 129 9.76 -23.32 7.55
C GLU A 129 8.54 -23.59 8.44
N ASP A 130 7.89 -24.74 8.24
CA ASP A 130 6.69 -25.17 8.97
C ASP A 130 5.53 -24.17 8.97
N CYS A 131 5.44 -23.33 7.92
CA CYS A 131 4.39 -22.34 7.80
C CYS A 131 3.03 -22.98 7.55
N SER A 132 2.07 -22.67 8.39
CA SER A 132 0.64 -22.94 8.19
C SER A 132 -0.11 -21.63 7.94
N LEU A 133 -1.30 -21.71 7.32
CA LEU A 133 -2.17 -20.52 7.19
C LEU A 133 -2.44 -19.89 8.57
N SER A 134 -2.67 -20.71 9.60
CA SER A 134 -2.94 -20.24 10.96
C SER A 134 -1.75 -19.48 11.55
N SER A 135 -0.53 -20.01 11.45
CA SER A 135 0.68 -19.35 11.97
C SER A 135 1.00 -18.06 11.21
N LEU A 136 0.81 -18.06 9.88
CA LEU A 136 1.00 -16.86 9.05
C LEU A 136 -0.02 -15.76 9.41
N VAL A 137 -1.30 -16.10 9.57
CA VAL A 137 -2.35 -15.17 9.97
C VAL A 137 -2.09 -14.61 11.37
N GLN A 138 -1.71 -15.46 12.33
CA GLN A 138 -1.40 -15.02 13.69
C GLN A 138 -0.22 -14.04 13.71
N ASN A 139 0.85 -14.33 12.98
CA ASN A 139 1.99 -13.41 12.82
C ASN A 139 1.54 -12.08 12.18
N ALA A 140 0.77 -12.15 11.11
CA ALA A 140 0.28 -10.95 10.43
C ALA A 140 -0.65 -10.13 11.34
N GLU A 141 -1.56 -10.74 12.11
CA GLU A 141 -2.39 -10.04 13.09
C GLU A 141 -1.56 -9.33 14.16
N GLN A 142 -0.51 -9.98 14.64
CA GLN A 142 0.39 -9.41 15.62
C GLN A 142 1.16 -8.21 15.06
N VAL A 143 1.75 -8.35 13.87
CA VAL A 143 2.50 -7.27 13.19
C VAL A 143 1.59 -6.09 12.88
N MET A 144 0.37 -6.35 12.41
CA MET A 144 -0.55 -5.30 11.98
C MET A 144 -1.40 -4.72 13.12
N GLY A 145 -1.42 -5.37 14.29
CA GLY A 145 -2.17 -4.94 15.46
C GLY A 145 -3.69 -4.98 15.26
N ARG A 146 -4.20 -5.91 14.41
CA ARG A 146 -5.63 -6.04 14.10
C ARG A 146 -6.00 -7.45 13.68
N LYS A 147 -7.31 -7.77 13.78
CA LYS A 147 -7.86 -8.99 13.20
C LYS A 147 -7.94 -8.90 11.68
N LEU A 148 -7.67 -10.02 11.03
CA LEU A 148 -7.67 -10.13 9.56
C LEU A 148 -8.91 -10.88 9.07
N THR A 149 -9.31 -10.61 7.83
CA THR A 149 -10.33 -11.39 7.14
C THR A 149 -9.66 -12.51 6.36
N VAL A 150 -9.99 -13.74 6.67
CA VAL A 150 -9.37 -14.92 6.08
C VAL A 150 -10.40 -15.74 5.31
N VAL A 151 -10.12 -16.02 4.05
CA VAL A 151 -10.82 -17.04 3.28
C VAL A 151 -9.85 -18.21 3.14
N PRO A 152 -10.09 -19.33 3.84
CA PRO A 152 -9.23 -20.50 3.74
C PRO A 152 -9.33 -21.11 2.35
N GLY A 153 -8.21 -21.63 1.87
CA GLY A 153 -8.18 -22.46 0.68
C GLY A 153 -8.60 -23.91 1.01
N ASP A 154 -7.91 -24.86 0.41
CA ASP A 154 -8.17 -26.31 0.59
C ASP A 154 -7.41 -26.94 1.79
N GLY A 155 -6.68 -26.14 2.57
CA GLY A 155 -5.89 -26.61 3.71
C GLY A 155 -4.51 -27.14 3.37
N ARG A 156 -4.04 -26.92 2.13
CA ARG A 156 -2.67 -27.31 1.73
C ARG A 156 -1.60 -26.63 2.60
N ALA A 157 -0.41 -27.23 2.64
CA ALA A 157 0.75 -26.61 3.25
C ALA A 157 1.13 -25.32 2.51
N ILE A 158 1.45 -24.27 3.26
CA ILE A 158 1.88 -22.98 2.68
C ILE A 158 3.37 -23.06 2.38
N ARG A 159 3.72 -23.08 1.12
CA ARG A 159 5.10 -23.08 0.60
C ARG A 159 5.47 -21.79 -0.09
N ARG A 160 4.49 -21.15 -0.73
CA ARG A 160 4.63 -19.89 -1.48
C ARG A 160 3.64 -18.86 -0.97
N VAL A 161 4.14 -17.73 -0.52
CA VAL A 161 3.35 -16.60 -0.05
C VAL A 161 3.46 -15.48 -1.08
N ALA A 162 2.32 -15.02 -1.58
CA ALA A 162 2.22 -13.81 -2.39
C ALA A 162 1.65 -12.66 -1.57
N TRP A 163 2.11 -11.43 -1.80
CA TRP A 163 1.56 -10.25 -1.13
C TRP A 163 1.62 -9.00 -2.01
N CYS A 164 0.68 -8.10 -1.80
CA CYS A 164 0.65 -6.77 -2.38
C CYS A 164 -0.17 -5.86 -1.46
N SER A 165 0.42 -4.74 -1.01
CA SER A 165 -0.23 -3.77 -0.11
C SER A 165 -1.44 -3.10 -0.77
N GLY A 166 -2.26 -2.44 0.05
CA GLY A 166 -3.38 -1.63 -0.42
C GLY A 166 -4.53 -2.40 -1.04
N GLY A 167 -5.14 -1.83 -2.06
CA GLY A 167 -6.33 -2.35 -2.74
C GLY A 167 -6.05 -3.38 -3.84
N ALA A 168 -5.03 -4.22 -3.70
CA ALA A 168 -4.58 -5.14 -4.75
C ALA A 168 -5.34 -6.48 -4.83
N HIS A 169 -6.59 -6.55 -4.32
CA HIS A 169 -7.40 -7.78 -4.37
C HIS A 169 -7.61 -8.30 -5.80
N GLY A 170 -7.63 -7.43 -6.81
CA GLY A 170 -7.68 -7.81 -8.23
C GLY A 170 -6.46 -8.59 -8.74
N TYR A 171 -5.36 -8.62 -8.00
CA TYR A 171 -4.16 -9.40 -8.37
C TYR A 171 -4.22 -10.86 -7.93
N PHE A 172 -5.33 -11.31 -7.32
CA PHE A 172 -5.42 -12.67 -6.80
C PHE A 172 -5.25 -13.73 -7.88
N GLU A 173 -5.88 -13.57 -9.05
CA GLU A 173 -5.70 -14.50 -10.18
C GLU A 173 -4.25 -14.56 -10.65
N SER A 174 -3.56 -13.41 -10.68
CA SER A 174 -2.14 -13.36 -11.01
C SER A 174 -1.27 -14.03 -9.94
N ALA A 175 -1.63 -13.92 -8.65
CA ALA A 175 -0.95 -14.62 -7.57
C ALA A 175 -1.12 -16.14 -7.67
N ILE A 176 -2.34 -16.60 -8.00
CA ILE A 176 -2.63 -18.02 -8.27
C ILE A 176 -1.78 -18.53 -9.43
N ALA A 177 -1.76 -17.78 -10.55
CA ALA A 177 -0.96 -18.13 -11.73
C ALA A 177 0.55 -18.14 -11.43
N ALA A 178 1.03 -17.31 -10.50
CA ALA A 178 2.42 -17.31 -10.03
C ALA A 178 2.75 -18.46 -9.06
N GLY A 179 1.77 -19.32 -8.73
CA GLY A 179 1.96 -20.49 -7.89
C GLY A 179 1.90 -20.21 -6.39
N ALA A 180 1.18 -19.18 -5.96
CA ALA A 180 0.97 -18.91 -4.55
C ALA A 180 0.05 -19.96 -3.89
N ASP A 181 0.32 -20.30 -2.63
CA ASP A 181 -0.58 -21.06 -1.76
C ASP A 181 -1.47 -20.14 -0.93
N VAL A 182 -1.04 -18.89 -0.73
CA VAL A 182 -1.78 -17.84 -0.04
C VAL A 182 -1.44 -16.47 -0.63
N PHE A 183 -2.43 -15.58 -0.71
CA PHE A 183 -2.26 -14.19 -1.09
C PHE A 183 -2.71 -13.25 0.03
N LEU A 184 -1.82 -12.34 0.44
CA LEU A 184 -2.09 -11.28 1.41
C LEU A 184 -2.21 -9.93 0.70
N THR A 185 -3.27 -9.19 0.99
CA THR A 185 -3.46 -7.82 0.48
C THR A 185 -4.29 -6.99 1.46
N GLY A 186 -4.55 -5.72 1.17
CA GLY A 186 -5.29 -4.87 2.08
C GLY A 186 -6.80 -5.09 2.07
N GLU A 187 -7.38 -5.44 0.92
CA GLU A 187 -8.83 -5.49 0.72
C GLU A 187 -9.30 -6.83 0.16
N ILE A 188 -10.61 -7.08 0.27
CA ILE A 188 -11.29 -8.21 -0.36
C ILE A 188 -12.62 -7.75 -0.93
N SER A 189 -13.03 -8.35 -2.03
CA SER A 189 -14.39 -8.28 -2.57
C SER A 189 -14.94 -9.69 -2.80
N GLU A 190 -16.22 -9.82 -3.14
CA GLU A 190 -16.91 -11.10 -3.26
C GLU A 190 -16.21 -12.14 -4.16
N PRO A 191 -15.73 -11.78 -5.38
CA PRO A 191 -15.12 -12.76 -6.28
C PRO A 191 -13.91 -13.49 -5.67
N GLN A 192 -13.09 -12.82 -4.87
CA GLN A 192 -11.91 -13.44 -4.27
C GLN A 192 -12.26 -14.58 -3.30
N ALA A 193 -13.42 -14.48 -2.63
CA ALA A 193 -13.88 -15.55 -1.75
C ALA A 193 -14.27 -16.81 -2.54
N HIS A 194 -14.82 -16.65 -3.74
CA HIS A 194 -15.12 -17.78 -4.63
C HIS A 194 -13.84 -18.37 -5.20
N TYR A 195 -12.96 -17.54 -5.75
CA TYR A 195 -11.68 -18.00 -6.29
C TYR A 195 -10.84 -18.77 -5.27
N ALA A 196 -10.79 -18.30 -4.01
CA ALA A 196 -10.05 -19.00 -2.96
C ALA A 196 -10.59 -20.43 -2.73
N ARG A 197 -11.93 -20.59 -2.69
CA ARG A 197 -12.57 -21.90 -2.49
C ARG A 197 -12.40 -22.82 -3.68
N GLU A 198 -12.46 -22.29 -4.91
CA GLU A 198 -12.41 -23.06 -6.15
C GLU A 198 -10.98 -23.47 -6.51
N THR A 199 -9.99 -22.62 -6.23
CA THR A 199 -8.58 -22.88 -6.56
C THR A 199 -7.80 -23.53 -5.42
N GLY A 200 -8.34 -23.50 -4.19
CA GLY A 200 -7.67 -23.97 -3.00
C GLY A 200 -6.60 -23.03 -2.46
N VAL A 201 -6.35 -21.87 -3.08
CA VAL A 201 -5.39 -20.86 -2.63
C VAL A 201 -6.06 -19.97 -1.58
N ALA A 202 -5.43 -19.83 -0.41
CA ALA A 202 -5.97 -19.00 0.65
C ALA A 202 -5.87 -17.48 0.32
N PHE A 203 -6.83 -16.70 0.83
CA PHE A 203 -6.84 -15.24 0.68
C PHE A 203 -6.92 -14.57 2.06
N VAL A 204 -6.08 -13.55 2.29
CA VAL A 204 -6.02 -12.83 3.57
C VAL A 204 -6.10 -11.33 3.31
N ALA A 205 -7.19 -10.69 3.79
CA ALA A 205 -7.35 -9.24 3.73
C ALA A 205 -6.89 -8.60 5.05
N CYS A 206 -5.85 -7.78 4.94
CA CYS A 206 -5.08 -7.26 6.06
C CYS A 206 -5.44 -5.83 6.47
N GLY A 207 -6.19 -5.12 5.64
CA GLY A 207 -6.52 -3.70 5.77
C GLY A 207 -5.65 -2.84 4.87
N HIS A 208 -6.29 -2.01 4.05
CA HIS A 208 -5.61 -1.15 3.08
C HIS A 208 -4.55 -0.28 3.76
N HIS A 209 -4.98 0.68 4.56
CA HIS A 209 -4.07 1.55 5.32
C HIS A 209 -3.06 0.76 6.18
N ALA A 210 -3.50 -0.34 6.79
CA ALA A 210 -2.65 -1.10 7.69
C ALA A 210 -1.47 -1.77 6.97
N SER A 211 -1.61 -2.12 5.69
CA SER A 211 -0.54 -2.70 4.87
C SER A 211 0.43 -1.66 4.28
N GLU A 212 0.13 -0.36 4.40
CA GLU A 212 0.87 0.74 3.77
C GLU A 212 1.55 1.71 4.76
N ARG A 213 1.50 1.43 6.05
CA ARG A 213 2.02 2.34 7.09
C ARG A 213 3.46 2.04 7.57
N TYR A 214 4.24 1.27 6.81
CA TYR A 214 5.57 0.79 7.21
C TYR A 214 6.73 1.49 6.51
#